data_d6fe420e988a8a6d4a2ef580595f29dc
#
_entry.id   d6fe420e988a8a6d4a2ef580595f29dc
#
_cell.length_a   1.000
_cell.length_b   1.000
_cell.length_c   1.000
_cell.angle_alpha   90.00
_cell.angle_beta   90.00
_cell.angle_gamma   90.00
#
_symmetry.space_group_name_H-M   'P 1'
#
loop_
_entity.id
_entity.type
_entity.pdbx_description
1 polymer ?
#
loop_
_entity_poly.entity_id
_entity_poly.type
_entity_poly.pdbx_seq_one_letter_code
_entity_poly.pdbx_strand_id
1 'polypeptide(L)'
;MKRLLSLVAALGLSVGLASNALAAYPDKPITIVVPFAAGGPTDKVARDLGEVLRKGLNNQSVIIENVGGAGGTLGAAKVAKAAPDGYTLLLHHIGMATAPALYRKMPYNVMSDFEFLGMVNEVPMTLVGRTTLPANNFAELRKWIDANKGKINLANAGLAAASHLCGLLFQQSVAVDMTTVPYKGTGPAMTDLIGGQVDLMCDQTTNTTAQIEGGKIKAFAVSTSKPLTTPALAKLPTLDSQGLKGFNVSIWHGLYAPKGTPKAVLDQVNAALRTALKDPEFVKRQQDLGAVVVTDERLAPAEHRKFVEAEINKWGPVIKAAGQYAD
;
A
#
# COMPACT_ATOMS: atom_id res chain seq x y z
N MET A 1 -46.31 75.62 -27.31
CA MET A 1 -45.38 76.10 -26.24
C MET A 1 -45.31 75.07 -25.18
N LYS A 2 -44.15 74.87 -24.70
CA LYS A 2 -43.71 73.95 -23.59
C LYS A 2 -43.25 72.56 -24.00
N ARG A 3 -41.92 72.49 -24.00
CA ARG A 3 -41.08 71.33 -24.19
C ARG A 3 -41.17 70.37 -23.02
N LEU A 4 -41.41 69.08 -23.28
CA LEU A 4 -41.19 68.01 -22.29
C LEU A 4 -39.85 67.38 -22.58
N LEU A 5 -38.89 67.52 -21.67
CA LEU A 5 -37.64 66.79 -21.66
C LEU A 5 -37.91 65.36 -21.22
N SER A 6 -37.59 64.42 -22.09
CA SER A 6 -37.55 62.99 -21.75
C SER A 6 -36.18 62.65 -21.15
N LEU A 7 -36.14 62.33 -19.86
CA LEU A 7 -34.98 61.73 -19.18
C LEU A 7 -34.98 60.25 -19.45
N VAL A 8 -34.09 59.77 -20.30
CA VAL A 8 -33.81 58.33 -20.45
C VAL A 8 -32.78 57.96 -19.42
N ALA A 9 -33.22 57.31 -18.36
CA ALA A 9 -32.35 56.65 -17.37
C ALA A 9 -31.76 55.36 -17.97
N ALA A 10 -30.51 55.38 -18.34
CA ALA A 10 -29.76 54.20 -18.72
C ALA A 10 -29.45 53.39 -17.46
N LEU A 11 -30.27 52.37 -17.18
CA LEU A 11 -29.95 51.32 -16.17
C LEU A 11 -28.85 50.43 -16.78
N GLY A 12 -27.61 50.73 -16.45
CA GLY A 12 -26.48 49.84 -16.73
C GLY A 12 -26.62 48.53 -15.94
N LEU A 13 -27.01 47.48 -16.62
CA LEU A 13 -26.97 46.10 -16.09
C LEU A 13 -25.51 45.67 -15.97
N SER A 14 -24.88 45.97 -14.83
CA SER A 14 -23.59 45.38 -14.48
C SER A 14 -23.84 43.92 -14.15
N VAL A 15 -23.81 43.03 -15.15
CA VAL A 15 -23.68 41.61 -14.94
C VAL A 15 -22.26 41.40 -14.40
N GLY A 16 -22.16 41.41 -13.08
CA GLY A 16 -20.97 40.95 -12.37
C GLY A 16 -20.76 39.49 -12.72
N LEU A 17 -19.86 39.22 -13.64
CA LEU A 17 -19.21 37.93 -13.78
C LEU A 17 -18.51 37.62 -12.43
N ALA A 18 -19.24 37.03 -11.50
CA ALA A 18 -18.63 36.34 -10.39
C ALA A 18 -17.83 35.20 -11.00
N SER A 19 -16.60 35.49 -11.41
CA SER A 19 -15.57 34.47 -11.60
C SER A 19 -15.48 33.76 -10.23
N ASN A 20 -16.14 32.63 -10.08
CA ASN A 20 -15.76 31.70 -9.05
C ASN A 20 -14.28 31.40 -9.34
N ALA A 21 -13.38 32.16 -8.74
CA ALA A 21 -12.02 31.74 -8.57
C ALA A 21 -12.12 30.45 -7.77
N LEU A 22 -12.12 29.34 -8.48
CA LEU A 22 -11.86 28.05 -7.86
C LEU A 22 -10.57 28.27 -7.07
N ALA A 23 -10.68 28.28 -5.74
CA ALA A 23 -9.52 28.36 -4.87
C ALA A 23 -8.49 27.38 -5.41
N ALA A 24 -7.26 27.86 -5.65
CA ALA A 24 -6.26 27.05 -6.32
C ALA A 24 -6.00 25.80 -5.45
N TYR A 25 -6.47 24.66 -5.92
CA TYR A 25 -6.21 23.38 -5.25
C TYR A 25 -4.70 23.08 -5.26
N PRO A 26 -4.11 22.58 -4.14
CA PRO A 26 -4.70 22.55 -2.80
C PRO A 26 -4.47 23.87 -2.05
N ASP A 27 -5.47 24.31 -1.29
CA ASP A 27 -5.44 25.51 -0.42
C ASP A 27 -5.42 25.14 1.08
N LYS A 28 -5.52 23.85 1.40
CA LYS A 28 -5.51 23.29 2.77
C LYS A 28 -4.76 21.94 2.79
N PRO A 29 -4.43 21.40 3.97
CA PRO A 29 -3.76 20.11 4.09
C PRO A 29 -4.52 18.98 3.41
N ILE A 30 -3.75 18.04 2.82
CA ILE A 30 -4.26 16.81 2.19
C ILE A 30 -4.03 15.65 3.16
N THR A 31 -5.02 14.79 3.32
CA THR A 31 -4.90 13.57 4.12
C THR A 31 -4.67 12.37 3.23
N ILE A 32 -3.61 11.61 3.48
CA ILE A 32 -3.42 10.28 2.92
C ILE A 32 -3.84 9.26 3.98
N VAL A 33 -4.91 8.54 3.73
CA VAL A 33 -5.34 7.42 4.55
C VAL A 33 -4.48 6.21 4.23
N VAL A 34 -3.87 5.65 5.27
CA VAL A 34 -3.17 4.36 5.26
C VAL A 34 -4.06 3.33 5.94
N PRO A 35 -4.52 2.27 5.26
CA PRO A 35 -5.51 1.35 5.80
C PRO A 35 -4.93 0.30 6.76
N PHE A 36 -3.84 0.64 7.45
CA PHE A 36 -3.12 -0.20 8.41
C PHE A 36 -2.64 0.63 9.61
N ALA A 37 -2.34 -0.06 10.71
CA ALA A 37 -1.75 0.58 11.89
C ALA A 37 -0.42 1.26 11.55
N ALA A 38 -0.11 2.33 12.28
CA ALA A 38 1.14 3.05 12.18
C ALA A 38 2.36 2.13 12.45
N GLY A 39 3.52 2.51 11.92
CA GLY A 39 4.77 1.78 12.06
C GLY A 39 4.93 0.57 11.13
N GLY A 40 3.94 0.28 10.29
CA GLY A 40 4.04 -0.76 9.25
C GLY A 40 4.61 -0.23 7.93
N PRO A 41 4.81 -1.11 6.93
CA PRO A 41 5.47 -0.76 5.67
C PRO A 41 4.72 0.31 4.86
N THR A 42 3.39 0.19 4.75
CA THR A 42 2.58 1.17 4.00
C THR A 42 2.59 2.55 4.68
N ASP A 43 2.60 2.60 6.03
CA ASP A 43 2.73 3.83 6.80
C ASP A 43 4.08 4.52 6.52
N LYS A 44 5.16 3.73 6.47
CA LYS A 44 6.48 4.25 6.15
C LYS A 44 6.54 4.82 4.73
N VAL A 45 6.04 4.09 3.74
CA VAL A 45 5.95 4.58 2.36
C VAL A 45 5.11 5.86 2.28
N ALA A 46 3.98 5.93 2.99
CA ALA A 46 3.11 7.12 3.01
C ALA A 46 3.80 8.35 3.60
N ARG A 47 4.56 8.20 4.70
CA ARG A 47 5.30 9.29 5.32
C ARG A 47 6.42 9.80 4.42
N ASP A 48 7.23 8.87 3.88
CA ASP A 48 8.29 9.22 2.94
C ASP A 48 7.74 9.92 1.69
N LEU A 49 6.60 9.43 1.14
CA LEU A 49 5.92 10.04 0.00
C LEU A 49 5.34 11.40 0.35
N GLY A 50 4.69 11.55 1.49
CA GLY A 50 4.05 12.79 1.93
C GLY A 50 5.02 13.96 2.01
N GLU A 51 6.25 13.71 2.50
CA GLU A 51 7.31 14.73 2.59
C GLU A 51 7.69 15.31 1.23
N VAL A 52 7.74 14.50 0.19
CA VAL A 52 8.13 14.95 -1.15
C VAL A 52 6.92 15.38 -1.99
N LEU A 53 5.76 14.76 -1.80
CA LEU A 53 4.53 15.06 -2.53
C LEU A 53 4.07 16.50 -2.30
N ARG A 54 4.20 17.02 -1.07
CA ARG A 54 3.83 18.39 -0.71
C ARG A 54 4.53 19.43 -1.59
N LYS A 55 5.77 19.18 -2.05
CA LYS A 55 6.54 20.09 -2.92
C LYS A 55 5.80 20.39 -4.24
N GLY A 56 5.08 19.40 -4.78
CA GLY A 56 4.25 19.54 -5.99
C GLY A 56 2.80 19.98 -5.71
N LEU A 57 2.44 20.21 -4.44
CA LEU A 57 1.09 20.54 -3.98
C LEU A 57 1.09 21.86 -3.17
N ASN A 58 1.63 22.93 -3.74
CA ASN A 58 1.69 24.27 -3.15
C ASN A 58 2.30 24.30 -1.74
N ASN A 59 3.19 23.36 -1.42
CA ASN A 59 3.74 23.12 -0.07
C ASN A 59 2.69 22.88 1.01
N GLN A 60 1.46 22.51 0.65
CA GLN A 60 0.46 22.12 1.63
C GLN A 60 0.90 20.86 2.38
N SER A 61 0.59 20.81 3.66
CA SER A 61 0.91 19.67 4.51
C SER A 61 0.20 18.41 4.03
N VAL A 62 0.92 17.29 4.00
CA VAL A 62 0.35 15.97 3.75
C VAL A 62 0.31 15.21 5.08
N ILE A 63 -0.91 14.99 5.57
CA ILE A 63 -1.18 14.33 6.85
C ILE A 63 -1.39 12.84 6.60
N ILE A 64 -0.72 11.99 7.37
CA ILE A 64 -0.92 10.53 7.29
C ILE A 64 -1.91 10.11 8.38
N GLU A 65 -3.04 9.52 7.96
CA GLU A 65 -4.07 8.99 8.84
C GLU A 65 -4.10 7.47 8.77
N ASN A 66 -3.84 6.78 9.87
CA ASN A 66 -3.86 5.33 9.95
C ASN A 66 -5.25 4.81 10.36
N VAL A 67 -5.92 4.07 9.46
CA VAL A 67 -7.25 3.47 9.68
C VAL A 67 -7.16 1.97 9.43
N GLY A 68 -6.57 1.24 10.38
CA GLY A 68 -6.36 -0.20 10.26
C GLY A 68 -7.59 -1.03 10.62
N GLY A 69 -7.68 -2.22 10.04
CA GLY A 69 -8.68 -3.24 10.34
C GLY A 69 -9.22 -3.95 9.10
N ALA A 70 -9.70 -5.17 9.30
CA ALA A 70 -10.23 -6.05 8.25
C ALA A 70 -9.33 -6.09 7.00
N GLY A 71 -8.02 -6.34 7.20
CA GLY A 71 -7.04 -6.42 6.10
C GLY A 71 -6.88 -5.17 5.26
N GLY A 72 -7.29 -4.00 5.77
CA GLY A 72 -7.25 -2.71 5.07
C GLY A 72 -8.58 -2.27 4.47
N THR A 73 -9.61 -3.11 4.49
CA THR A 73 -10.90 -2.77 3.87
C THR A 73 -11.61 -1.62 4.59
N LEU A 74 -11.42 -1.44 5.91
CA LEU A 74 -12.04 -0.34 6.66
C LEU A 74 -11.49 1.02 6.22
N GLY A 75 -10.16 1.18 6.10
CA GLY A 75 -9.55 2.41 5.64
C GLY A 75 -9.89 2.73 4.18
N ALA A 76 -9.88 1.71 3.31
CA ALA A 76 -10.29 1.87 1.92
C ALA A 76 -11.77 2.28 1.80
N ALA A 77 -12.68 1.66 2.57
CA ALA A 77 -14.10 2.04 2.60
C ALA A 77 -14.33 3.47 3.09
N LYS A 78 -13.51 3.95 4.04
CA LYS A 78 -13.55 5.35 4.48
C LYS A 78 -13.26 6.30 3.31
N VAL A 79 -12.23 6.01 2.52
CA VAL A 79 -11.87 6.86 1.37
C VAL A 79 -12.90 6.74 0.25
N ALA A 80 -13.41 5.55 -0.05
CA ALA A 80 -14.47 5.36 -1.04
C ALA A 80 -15.71 6.22 -0.78
N LYS A 81 -15.98 6.57 0.49
CA LYS A 81 -17.11 7.38 0.93
C LYS A 81 -16.74 8.84 1.24
N ALA A 82 -15.49 9.22 1.10
CA ALA A 82 -15.04 10.57 1.36
C ALA A 82 -15.49 11.55 0.27
N ALA A 83 -15.49 12.85 0.57
CA ALA A 83 -15.78 13.87 -0.42
C ALA A 83 -14.81 13.77 -1.61
N PRO A 84 -15.29 13.81 -2.86
CA PRO A 84 -14.44 13.68 -4.04
C PRO A 84 -13.83 15.05 -4.41
N ASP A 85 -13.13 15.68 -3.46
CA ASP A 85 -12.55 17.01 -3.58
C ASP A 85 -11.01 17.00 -3.67
N GLY A 86 -10.40 15.81 -3.58
CA GLY A 86 -8.95 15.61 -3.65
C GLY A 86 -8.21 15.78 -2.32
N TYR A 87 -8.88 16.14 -1.23
CA TYR A 87 -8.23 16.32 0.09
C TYR A 87 -8.17 15.05 0.93
N THR A 88 -8.81 13.97 0.49
CA THR A 88 -8.68 12.65 1.09
C THR A 88 -8.22 11.67 0.03
N LEU A 89 -7.03 11.14 0.17
CA LEU A 89 -6.43 10.15 -0.72
C LEU A 89 -6.22 8.83 0.02
N LEU A 90 -6.04 7.75 -0.71
CA LEU A 90 -5.72 6.44 -0.17
C LEU A 90 -4.37 5.98 -0.71
N LEU A 91 -3.43 5.62 0.16
CA LEU A 91 -2.28 4.81 -0.22
C LEU A 91 -2.56 3.37 0.18
N HIS A 92 -2.69 2.48 -0.78
CA HIS A 92 -2.95 1.06 -0.54
C HIS A 92 -2.05 0.20 -1.41
N HIS A 93 -1.94 -1.05 -1.03
CA HIS A 93 -1.09 -2.05 -1.67
C HIS A 93 -1.93 -3.14 -2.38
N ILE A 94 -1.30 -4.25 -2.73
CA ILE A 94 -1.90 -5.44 -3.38
C ILE A 94 -3.25 -5.89 -2.75
N GLY A 95 -3.56 -5.46 -1.53
CA GLY A 95 -4.87 -5.68 -0.89
C GLY A 95 -6.06 -5.20 -1.73
N MET A 96 -5.86 -4.19 -2.60
CA MET A 96 -6.88 -3.78 -3.58
C MET A 96 -7.23 -4.91 -4.56
N ALA A 97 -6.28 -5.78 -4.87
CA ALA A 97 -6.50 -6.91 -5.77
C ALA A 97 -6.93 -8.20 -5.06
N THR A 98 -6.50 -8.40 -3.81
CA THR A 98 -6.74 -9.65 -3.06
C THR A 98 -8.03 -9.64 -2.25
N ALA A 99 -8.43 -8.49 -1.70
CA ALA A 99 -9.62 -8.38 -0.87
C ALA A 99 -10.92 -8.82 -1.58
N PRO A 100 -11.16 -8.48 -2.87
CA PRO A 100 -12.37 -8.92 -3.57
C PRO A 100 -12.56 -10.44 -3.67
N ALA A 101 -11.47 -11.21 -3.57
CA ALA A 101 -11.53 -12.68 -3.60
C ALA A 101 -11.68 -13.30 -2.20
N LEU A 102 -11.25 -12.60 -1.15
CA LEU A 102 -11.25 -13.07 0.23
C LEU A 102 -12.50 -12.69 1.01
N TYR A 103 -13.04 -11.48 0.79
CA TYR A 103 -14.25 -11.01 1.48
C TYR A 103 -15.49 -11.30 0.64
N ARG A 104 -16.46 -12.03 1.19
CA ARG A 104 -17.75 -12.28 0.52
C ARG A 104 -18.61 -11.02 0.41
N LYS A 105 -18.43 -10.09 1.35
CA LYS A 105 -19.13 -8.80 1.38
C LYS A 105 -18.12 -7.66 1.47
N MET A 106 -17.75 -7.12 0.30
CA MET A 106 -16.88 -5.96 0.23
C MET A 106 -17.68 -4.67 0.52
N PRO A 107 -17.16 -3.76 1.36
CA PRO A 107 -17.80 -2.46 1.63
C PRO A 107 -17.62 -1.43 0.50
N TYR A 108 -16.89 -1.76 -0.55
CA TYR A 108 -16.63 -0.95 -1.74
C TYR A 108 -16.30 -1.84 -2.94
N ASN A 109 -16.38 -1.26 -4.13
CA ASN A 109 -15.89 -1.88 -5.37
C ASN A 109 -14.60 -1.18 -5.80
N VAL A 110 -13.52 -1.95 -5.96
CA VAL A 110 -12.19 -1.42 -6.29
C VAL A 110 -12.17 -0.65 -7.60
N MET A 111 -12.91 -1.15 -8.61
CA MET A 111 -12.85 -0.59 -9.97
C MET A 111 -13.83 0.55 -10.21
N SER A 112 -14.90 0.70 -9.38
CA SER A 112 -15.93 1.72 -9.56
C SER A 112 -15.89 2.85 -8.54
N ASP A 113 -15.35 2.62 -7.33
CA ASP A 113 -15.47 3.58 -6.22
C ASP A 113 -14.22 4.44 -6.01
N PHE A 114 -13.19 4.23 -6.86
CA PHE A 114 -11.93 4.97 -6.81
C PHE A 114 -11.52 5.53 -8.17
N GLU A 115 -10.84 6.66 -8.12
CA GLU A 115 -9.97 7.15 -9.19
C GLU A 115 -8.53 6.70 -8.91
N PHE A 116 -7.86 6.25 -9.95
CA PHE A 116 -6.47 5.76 -9.88
C PHE A 116 -5.53 6.92 -10.17
N LEU A 117 -4.51 7.13 -9.35
CA LEU A 117 -3.59 8.27 -9.47
C LEU A 117 -2.20 7.89 -9.98
N GLY A 118 -1.81 6.64 -9.80
CA GLY A 118 -0.53 6.09 -10.21
C GLY A 118 0.06 5.13 -9.19
N MET A 119 0.90 4.23 -9.64
CA MET A 119 1.69 3.37 -8.75
C MET A 119 2.85 4.15 -8.14
N VAL A 120 3.27 3.74 -6.95
CA VAL A 120 4.33 4.39 -6.16
C VAL A 120 5.62 3.57 -6.21
N ASN A 121 5.56 2.34 -5.76
CA ASN A 121 6.71 1.44 -5.65
C ASN A 121 6.31 -0.03 -5.73
N GLU A 122 7.32 -0.88 -5.89
CA GLU A 122 7.25 -2.32 -5.67
C GLU A 122 8.17 -2.70 -4.52
N VAL A 123 7.67 -3.49 -3.59
CA VAL A 123 8.37 -3.85 -2.35
C VAL A 123 8.46 -5.36 -2.24
N PRO A 124 9.67 -5.94 -2.30
CA PRO A 124 9.89 -7.34 -1.98
C PRO A 124 9.46 -7.68 -0.55
N MET A 125 9.24 -8.96 -0.29
CA MET A 125 8.98 -9.43 1.06
C MET A 125 10.12 -10.33 1.55
N THR A 126 10.24 -10.42 2.87
CA THR A 126 11.16 -11.32 3.56
C THR A 126 10.38 -12.30 4.43
N LEU A 127 10.78 -13.54 4.45
CA LEU A 127 10.38 -14.49 5.48
C LEU A 127 11.27 -14.30 6.69
N VAL A 128 10.68 -13.88 7.79
CA VAL A 128 11.39 -13.55 9.04
C VAL A 128 10.81 -14.31 10.22
N GLY A 129 11.61 -14.43 11.27
CA GLY A 129 11.21 -15.09 12.52
C GLY A 129 11.82 -14.45 13.75
N ARG A 130 11.29 -14.80 14.93
CA ARG A 130 11.84 -14.36 16.22
C ARG A 130 13.28 -14.83 16.40
N THR A 131 14.07 -14.05 17.13
CA THR A 131 15.51 -14.34 17.32
C THR A 131 15.78 -15.67 18.05
N THR A 132 14.84 -16.10 18.87
CA THR A 132 14.96 -17.34 19.67
C THR A 132 14.62 -18.61 18.89
N LEU A 133 14.24 -18.53 17.60
CA LEU A 133 14.06 -19.74 16.78
C LEU A 133 15.38 -20.50 16.67
N PRO A 134 15.36 -21.84 16.84
CA PRO A 134 16.57 -22.68 16.71
C PRO A 134 16.88 -22.97 15.23
N ALA A 135 16.92 -21.93 14.41
CA ALA A 135 17.22 -21.97 12.98
C ALA A 135 17.96 -20.70 12.58
N ASN A 136 19.02 -20.79 11.79
CA ASN A 136 19.85 -19.69 11.34
C ASN A 136 19.86 -19.53 9.81
N ASN A 137 19.24 -20.47 9.10
CA ASN A 137 19.07 -20.45 7.65
C ASN A 137 17.78 -21.15 7.26
N PHE A 138 17.40 -21.09 5.99
CA PHE A 138 16.13 -21.65 5.52
C PHE A 138 16.07 -23.18 5.66
N ALA A 139 17.17 -23.89 5.46
CA ALA A 139 17.18 -25.36 5.59
C ALA A 139 16.93 -25.80 7.04
N GLU A 140 17.50 -25.09 8.02
CA GLU A 140 17.23 -25.32 9.44
C GLU A 140 15.80 -24.92 9.80
N LEU A 141 15.31 -23.78 9.27
CA LEU A 141 13.93 -23.36 9.45
C LEU A 141 12.95 -24.42 8.92
N ARG A 142 13.23 -24.99 7.75
CA ARG A 142 12.39 -26.04 7.17
C ARG A 142 12.30 -27.26 8.09
N LYS A 143 13.41 -27.72 8.63
CA LYS A 143 13.44 -28.84 9.61
C LYS A 143 12.64 -28.50 10.87
N TRP A 144 12.80 -27.27 11.36
CA TRP A 144 12.05 -26.80 12.52
C TRP A 144 10.54 -26.74 12.25
N ILE A 145 10.12 -26.26 11.08
CA ILE A 145 8.71 -26.24 10.66
C ILE A 145 8.15 -27.66 10.65
N ASP A 146 8.85 -28.63 10.07
CA ASP A 146 8.41 -30.01 9.99
C ASP A 146 8.27 -30.66 11.38
N ALA A 147 9.15 -30.34 12.32
CA ALA A 147 9.13 -30.82 13.70
C ALA A 147 8.07 -30.13 14.58
N ASN A 148 7.55 -28.97 14.19
CA ASN A 148 6.61 -28.16 14.98
C ASN A 148 5.24 -27.98 14.31
N LYS A 149 4.85 -28.86 13.39
CA LYS A 149 3.55 -28.83 12.72
C LYS A 149 2.41 -28.65 13.72
N GLY A 150 1.48 -27.74 13.42
CA GLY A 150 0.33 -27.43 14.29
C GLY A 150 0.63 -26.57 15.52
N LYS A 151 1.89 -26.11 15.72
CA LYS A 151 2.29 -25.27 16.87
C LYS A 151 2.88 -23.92 16.44
N ILE A 152 3.00 -23.65 15.14
CA ILE A 152 3.65 -22.45 14.60
C ILE A 152 2.63 -21.34 14.48
N ASN A 153 2.95 -20.18 15.02
CA ASN A 153 2.17 -18.94 14.89
C ASN A 153 2.76 -18.08 13.78
N LEU A 154 1.99 -17.87 12.72
CA LEU A 154 2.35 -17.03 11.56
C LEU A 154 1.57 -15.73 11.62
N ALA A 155 2.25 -14.63 11.93
CA ALA A 155 1.65 -13.30 12.04
C ALA A 155 1.42 -12.63 10.69
N ASN A 156 0.36 -11.82 10.60
CA ASN A 156 0.08 -11.00 9.41
C ASN A 156 -0.70 -9.72 9.75
N ALA A 157 -0.87 -8.83 8.77
CA ALA A 157 -1.54 -7.52 8.90
C ALA A 157 -3.08 -7.58 8.83
N GLY A 158 -3.66 -8.77 8.97
CA GLY A 158 -5.09 -9.04 8.75
C GLY A 158 -5.32 -9.82 7.45
N LEU A 159 -6.44 -10.54 7.39
CA LEU A 159 -6.82 -11.33 6.22
C LEU A 159 -6.92 -10.42 4.98
N ALA A 160 -6.53 -10.92 3.83
CA ALA A 160 -6.36 -10.20 2.56
C ALA A 160 -5.18 -9.21 2.49
N ALA A 161 -4.50 -8.90 3.57
CA ALA A 161 -3.31 -8.04 3.50
C ALA A 161 -2.13 -8.76 2.81
N ALA A 162 -1.13 -7.98 2.39
CA ALA A 162 0.06 -8.49 1.70
C ALA A 162 0.78 -9.61 2.46
N SER A 163 0.97 -9.44 3.76
CA SER A 163 1.60 -10.44 4.64
C SER A 163 0.77 -11.72 4.78
N HIS A 164 -0.58 -11.61 4.73
CA HIS A 164 -1.45 -12.76 4.71
C HIS A 164 -1.30 -13.54 3.41
N LEU A 165 -1.34 -12.87 2.25
CA LEU A 165 -1.13 -13.51 0.94
C LEU A 165 0.21 -14.25 0.88
N CYS A 166 1.30 -13.59 1.28
CA CYS A 166 2.62 -14.22 1.30
C CYS A 166 2.66 -15.42 2.26
N GLY A 167 2.09 -15.30 3.45
CA GLY A 167 2.01 -16.38 4.44
C GLY A 167 1.17 -17.56 3.95
N LEU A 168 0.06 -17.30 3.25
CA LEU A 168 -0.78 -18.32 2.63
C LEU A 168 0.00 -19.11 1.57
N LEU A 169 0.64 -18.42 0.65
CA LEU A 169 1.47 -19.04 -0.40
C LEU A 169 2.64 -19.83 0.20
N PHE A 170 3.24 -19.30 1.28
CA PHE A 170 4.31 -20.00 1.98
C PHE A 170 3.83 -21.31 2.61
N GLN A 171 2.72 -21.30 3.34
CA GLN A 171 2.13 -22.51 3.93
C GLN A 171 1.80 -23.56 2.87
N GLN A 172 1.19 -23.15 1.75
CA GLN A 172 0.92 -24.05 0.62
C GLN A 172 2.20 -24.65 0.04
N SER A 173 3.24 -23.82 -0.16
CA SER A 173 4.51 -24.25 -0.76
C SER A 173 5.30 -25.21 0.14
N VAL A 174 5.19 -25.07 1.46
CA VAL A 174 5.81 -25.99 2.42
C VAL A 174 4.90 -27.16 2.81
N ALA A 175 3.64 -27.16 2.39
CA ALA A 175 2.62 -28.14 2.74
C ALA A 175 2.47 -28.33 4.27
N VAL A 176 2.47 -27.23 5.02
CA VAL A 176 2.30 -27.21 6.48
C VAL A 176 1.36 -26.07 6.87
N ASP A 177 0.26 -26.43 7.50
CA ASP A 177 -0.65 -25.45 8.08
C ASP A 177 -0.05 -24.84 9.35
N MET A 178 -0.22 -23.53 9.51
CA MET A 178 0.24 -22.76 10.65
C MET A 178 -0.93 -21.95 11.22
N THR A 179 -0.89 -21.69 12.53
CA THR A 179 -1.88 -20.84 13.17
C THR A 179 -1.70 -19.39 12.66
N THR A 180 -2.67 -18.91 11.92
CA THR A 180 -2.68 -17.53 11.40
C THR A 180 -3.08 -16.54 12.50
N VAL A 181 -2.20 -15.59 12.82
CA VAL A 181 -2.42 -14.56 13.84
C VAL A 181 -2.59 -13.20 13.18
N PRO A 182 -3.83 -12.71 13.00
CA PRO A 182 -4.08 -11.44 12.31
C PRO A 182 -3.96 -10.23 13.25
N TYR A 183 -3.30 -9.18 12.74
CA TYR A 183 -3.18 -7.86 13.37
C TYR A 183 -3.86 -6.78 12.53
N LYS A 184 -4.00 -5.55 13.06
CA LYS A 184 -4.49 -4.39 12.29
C LYS A 184 -3.43 -3.75 11.39
N GLY A 185 -2.32 -4.45 11.13
CA GLY A 185 -1.15 -4.01 10.38
C GLY A 185 0.10 -4.73 10.87
N THR A 186 1.20 -4.73 10.11
CA THR A 186 2.44 -5.44 10.51
C THR A 186 3.30 -4.68 11.51
N GLY A 187 3.02 -3.40 11.81
CA GLY A 187 3.70 -2.69 12.91
C GLY A 187 3.57 -3.41 14.25
N PRO A 188 2.34 -3.59 14.79
CA PRO A 188 2.14 -4.36 16.02
C PRO A 188 2.54 -5.84 15.88
N ALA A 189 2.37 -6.48 14.73
CA ALA A 189 2.84 -7.85 14.50
C ALA A 189 4.37 -7.97 14.63
N MET A 190 5.12 -6.98 14.13
CA MET A 190 6.58 -6.91 14.28
C MET A 190 7.00 -6.77 15.75
N THR A 191 6.27 -5.99 16.54
CA THR A 191 6.52 -5.86 17.98
C THR A 191 6.38 -7.21 18.67
N ASP A 192 5.34 -7.97 18.37
CA ASP A 192 5.09 -9.29 18.94
C ASP A 192 6.08 -10.34 18.42
N LEU A 193 6.53 -10.24 17.17
CA LEU A 193 7.60 -11.10 16.63
C LEU A 193 8.93 -10.87 17.37
N ILE A 194 9.31 -9.61 17.58
CA ILE A 194 10.51 -9.24 18.34
C ILE A 194 10.38 -9.71 19.81
N GLY A 195 9.19 -9.57 20.39
CA GLY A 195 8.86 -10.03 21.75
C GLY A 195 8.69 -11.55 21.89
N GLY A 196 8.76 -12.30 20.79
CA GLY A 196 8.66 -13.77 20.81
C GLY A 196 7.24 -14.32 21.00
N GLN A 197 6.20 -13.49 20.85
CA GLN A 197 4.80 -13.89 21.01
C GLN A 197 4.28 -14.66 19.78
N VAL A 198 4.90 -14.46 18.62
CA VAL A 198 4.67 -15.18 17.37
C VAL A 198 5.99 -15.69 16.81
N ASP A 199 5.94 -16.71 15.95
CA ASP A 199 7.14 -17.40 15.50
C ASP A 199 7.70 -16.85 14.19
N LEU A 200 6.81 -16.64 13.21
CA LEU A 200 7.16 -16.28 11.84
C LEU A 200 6.27 -15.15 11.34
N MET A 201 6.77 -14.43 10.36
CA MET A 201 6.03 -13.46 9.59
C MET A 201 6.62 -13.36 8.17
N CYS A 202 5.77 -13.18 7.15
CA CYS A 202 6.18 -12.71 5.84
C CYS A 202 5.82 -11.22 5.76
N ASP A 203 6.84 -10.35 5.61
CA ASP A 203 6.57 -8.91 5.57
C ASP A 203 7.48 -8.16 4.60
N GLN A 204 7.06 -6.98 4.22
CA GLN A 204 7.73 -6.12 3.25
C GLN A 204 9.08 -5.64 3.76
N THR A 205 10.06 -5.55 2.86
CA THR A 205 11.42 -5.09 3.17
C THR A 205 11.43 -3.70 3.79
N THR A 206 10.51 -2.81 3.42
CA THR A 206 10.38 -1.47 4.01
C THR A 206 10.10 -1.47 5.52
N ASN A 207 9.63 -2.58 6.08
CA ASN A 207 9.47 -2.77 7.53
C ASN A 207 10.58 -3.65 8.12
N THR A 208 11.06 -4.66 7.40
CA THR A 208 11.96 -5.67 7.97
C THR A 208 13.43 -5.31 7.89
N THR A 209 13.87 -4.53 6.89
CA THR A 209 15.30 -4.24 6.66
C THR A 209 15.98 -3.67 7.90
N ALA A 210 15.44 -2.62 8.52
CA ALA A 210 16.03 -2.03 9.73
C ALA A 210 16.03 -2.98 10.94
N GLN A 211 15.05 -3.88 11.03
CA GLN A 211 14.97 -4.87 12.11
C GLN A 211 16.01 -6.00 11.91
N ILE A 212 16.26 -6.37 10.66
CA ILE A 212 17.30 -7.34 10.27
C ILE A 212 18.68 -6.76 10.56
N GLU A 213 18.97 -5.53 10.13
CA GLU A 213 20.22 -4.81 10.41
C GLU A 213 20.47 -4.66 11.90
N GLY A 214 19.42 -4.36 12.67
CA GLY A 214 19.48 -4.25 14.12
C GLY A 214 19.56 -5.58 14.87
N GLY A 215 19.56 -6.73 14.17
CA GLY A 215 19.59 -8.06 14.78
C GLY A 215 18.37 -8.38 15.65
N LYS A 216 17.25 -7.66 15.46
CA LYS A 216 16.03 -7.81 16.27
C LYS A 216 15.13 -8.96 15.81
N ILE A 217 15.34 -9.44 14.59
CA ILE A 217 14.66 -10.59 13.99
C ILE A 217 15.64 -11.40 13.15
N LYS A 218 15.35 -12.67 12.91
CA LYS A 218 16.06 -13.52 11.96
C LYS A 218 15.40 -13.41 10.58
N ALA A 219 16.19 -13.33 9.51
CA ALA A 219 15.71 -13.37 8.14
C ALA A 219 16.18 -14.67 7.47
N PHE A 220 15.28 -15.35 6.75
CA PHE A 220 15.54 -16.65 6.17
C PHE A 220 15.60 -16.67 4.66
N ALA A 221 14.78 -15.82 4.00
CA ALA A 221 14.74 -15.72 2.55
C ALA A 221 13.97 -14.47 2.11
N VAL A 222 14.13 -14.11 0.83
CA VAL A 222 13.31 -13.11 0.14
C VAL A 222 12.29 -13.78 -0.78
N SER A 223 11.17 -13.10 -1.03
CA SER A 223 10.06 -13.62 -1.82
C SER A 223 10.19 -13.41 -3.32
N THR A 224 11.22 -12.71 -3.77
CA THR A 224 11.46 -12.41 -5.19
C THR A 224 12.12 -13.58 -5.91
N SER A 225 11.95 -13.64 -7.24
CA SER A 225 12.60 -14.66 -8.09
C SER A 225 14.12 -14.49 -8.21
N LYS A 226 14.64 -13.29 -7.88
CA LYS A 226 16.08 -12.97 -7.87
C LYS A 226 16.50 -12.44 -6.52
N PRO A 227 17.75 -12.66 -6.07
CA PRO A 227 18.31 -12.02 -4.88
C PRO A 227 18.22 -10.50 -4.95
N LEU A 228 18.13 -9.86 -3.80
CA LEU A 228 18.12 -8.41 -3.69
C LEU A 228 19.56 -7.87 -3.64
N THR A 229 19.74 -6.63 -4.09
CA THR A 229 21.04 -5.95 -4.08
C THR A 229 21.23 -5.04 -2.86
N THR A 230 20.17 -4.78 -2.10
CA THR A 230 20.23 -4.00 -0.85
C THR A 230 21.18 -4.67 0.14
N PRO A 231 22.20 -3.98 0.67
CA PRO A 231 23.27 -4.60 1.47
C PRO A 231 22.80 -5.50 2.60
N ALA A 232 21.79 -5.07 3.37
CA ALA A 232 21.21 -5.83 4.48
C ALA A 232 20.52 -7.12 4.04
N LEU A 233 20.09 -7.21 2.77
CA LEU A 233 19.27 -8.29 2.24
C LEU A 233 20.00 -9.12 1.19
N ALA A 234 21.15 -8.66 0.68
CA ALA A 234 21.87 -9.25 -0.44
C ALA A 234 22.36 -10.69 -0.19
N LYS A 235 22.53 -11.07 1.07
CA LYS A 235 22.96 -12.43 1.46
C LYS A 235 21.79 -13.40 1.62
N LEU A 236 20.54 -12.90 1.59
CA LEU A 236 19.37 -13.76 1.74
C LEU A 236 19.11 -14.51 0.43
N PRO A 237 18.89 -15.83 0.48
CA PRO A 237 18.45 -16.59 -0.68
C PRO A 237 17.01 -16.22 -1.05
N THR A 238 16.60 -16.55 -2.26
CA THR A 238 15.19 -16.50 -2.63
C THR A 238 14.46 -17.76 -2.18
N LEU A 239 13.17 -17.69 -1.85
CA LEU A 239 12.36 -18.87 -1.52
C LEU A 239 12.35 -19.87 -2.68
N ASP A 240 12.34 -19.40 -3.94
CA ASP A 240 12.45 -20.25 -5.12
C ASP A 240 13.74 -21.06 -5.15
N SER A 241 14.89 -20.43 -4.85
CA SER A 241 16.20 -21.11 -4.79
C SER A 241 16.29 -22.11 -3.65
N GLN A 242 15.47 -21.96 -2.63
CA GLN A 242 15.39 -22.86 -1.49
C GLN A 242 14.40 -24.02 -1.68
N GLY A 243 13.96 -24.23 -2.91
CA GLY A 243 13.10 -25.36 -3.30
C GLY A 243 11.61 -25.04 -3.37
N LEU A 244 11.17 -23.84 -3.04
CA LEU A 244 9.78 -23.40 -3.23
C LEU A 244 9.58 -22.87 -4.64
N LYS A 245 9.62 -23.76 -5.62
CA LYS A 245 9.64 -23.44 -7.05
C LYS A 245 8.47 -22.54 -7.47
N GLY A 246 8.79 -21.47 -8.19
CA GLY A 246 7.82 -20.49 -8.69
C GLY A 246 7.38 -19.47 -7.62
N PHE A 247 7.92 -19.53 -6.40
CA PHE A 247 7.58 -18.54 -5.37
C PHE A 247 8.11 -17.17 -5.78
N ASN A 248 7.19 -16.28 -6.11
CA ASN A 248 7.51 -14.90 -6.49
C ASN A 248 6.36 -13.97 -6.10
N VAL A 249 6.58 -13.19 -5.04
CA VAL A 249 5.61 -12.21 -4.52
C VAL A 249 6.33 -10.89 -4.29
N SER A 250 5.90 -9.86 -4.97
CA SER A 250 6.29 -8.47 -4.72
C SER A 250 5.04 -7.65 -4.46
N ILE A 251 5.12 -6.75 -3.51
CA ILE A 251 3.99 -5.91 -3.10
C ILE A 251 4.12 -4.57 -3.77
N TRP A 252 3.09 -4.16 -4.47
CA TRP A 252 3.00 -2.86 -5.08
C TRP A 252 2.11 -1.92 -4.26
N HIS A 253 2.43 -0.62 -4.23
CA HIS A 253 1.58 0.42 -3.65
C HIS A 253 1.09 1.35 -4.75
N GLY A 254 -0.18 1.74 -4.65
CA GLY A 254 -0.82 2.71 -5.51
C GLY A 254 -1.50 3.81 -4.70
N LEU A 255 -1.59 4.99 -5.31
CA LEU A 255 -2.30 6.14 -4.78
C LEU A 255 -3.66 6.24 -5.47
N TYR A 256 -4.71 6.52 -4.68
CA TYR A 256 -6.10 6.55 -5.14
C TYR A 256 -6.82 7.77 -4.55
N ALA A 257 -7.88 8.20 -5.24
CA ALA A 257 -8.83 9.19 -4.75
C ALA A 257 -10.26 8.63 -4.78
N PRO A 258 -11.22 9.23 -4.06
CA PRO A 258 -12.64 8.88 -4.19
C PRO A 258 -13.13 9.04 -5.62
N LYS A 259 -14.07 8.18 -6.03
CA LYS A 259 -14.73 8.28 -7.34
C LYS A 259 -15.43 9.62 -7.49
N GLY A 260 -15.28 10.24 -8.68
CA GLY A 260 -15.87 11.53 -9.00
C GLY A 260 -15.01 12.74 -8.61
N THR A 261 -13.80 12.53 -8.11
CA THR A 261 -12.82 13.62 -7.91
C THR A 261 -12.57 14.33 -9.25
N PRO A 262 -12.64 15.69 -9.30
CA PRO A 262 -12.53 16.45 -10.55
C PRO A 262 -11.22 16.17 -11.29
N LYS A 263 -11.29 16.05 -12.60
CA LYS A 263 -10.13 15.73 -13.44
C LYS A 263 -8.95 16.68 -13.22
N ALA A 264 -9.18 17.97 -13.07
CA ALA A 264 -8.12 18.96 -12.83
C ALA A 264 -7.35 18.66 -11.52
N VAL A 265 -8.07 18.23 -10.48
CA VAL A 265 -7.47 17.82 -9.20
C VAL A 265 -6.65 16.52 -9.37
N LEU A 266 -7.22 15.53 -10.06
CA LEU A 266 -6.52 14.26 -10.34
C LEU A 266 -5.24 14.49 -11.14
N ASP A 267 -5.29 15.35 -12.17
CA ASP A 267 -4.13 15.68 -13.00
C ASP A 267 -3.04 16.37 -12.16
N GLN A 268 -3.41 17.28 -11.26
CA GLN A 268 -2.47 17.98 -10.39
C GLN A 268 -1.82 17.02 -9.38
N VAL A 269 -2.60 16.15 -8.74
CA VAL A 269 -2.05 15.14 -7.80
C VAL A 269 -1.15 14.14 -8.54
N ASN A 270 -1.54 13.69 -9.74
CA ASN A 270 -0.70 12.80 -10.56
C ASN A 270 0.60 13.48 -10.99
N ALA A 271 0.57 14.75 -11.37
CA ALA A 271 1.78 15.52 -11.71
C ALA A 271 2.71 15.65 -10.49
N ALA A 272 2.16 15.95 -9.31
CA ALA A 272 2.90 16.01 -8.07
C ALA A 272 3.50 14.64 -7.71
N LEU A 273 2.75 13.55 -7.88
CA LEU A 273 3.24 12.17 -7.67
C LEU A 273 4.43 11.86 -8.59
N ARG A 274 4.31 12.15 -9.90
CA ARG A 274 5.40 11.93 -10.87
C ARG A 274 6.67 12.69 -10.51
N THR A 275 6.53 13.88 -9.95
CA THR A 275 7.66 14.70 -9.48
C THR A 275 8.26 14.11 -8.20
N ALA A 276 7.40 13.74 -7.24
CA ALA A 276 7.81 13.14 -5.98
C ALA A 276 8.60 11.83 -6.16
N LEU A 277 8.19 10.98 -7.11
CA LEU A 277 8.86 9.71 -7.39
C LEU A 277 10.21 9.86 -8.11
N LYS A 278 10.56 11.07 -8.55
CA LYS A 278 11.89 11.42 -9.10
C LYS A 278 12.77 12.11 -8.05
N ASP A 279 12.24 12.43 -6.87
CA ASP A 279 13.01 13.07 -5.81
C ASP A 279 14.15 12.13 -5.35
N PRO A 280 15.42 12.54 -5.43
CA PRO A 280 16.56 11.64 -5.13
C PRO A 280 16.56 11.12 -3.71
N GLU A 281 16.06 11.91 -2.75
CA GLU A 281 15.98 11.52 -1.35
C GLU A 281 14.92 10.45 -1.13
N PHE A 282 13.74 10.61 -1.74
CA PHE A 282 12.71 9.57 -1.72
C PHE A 282 13.20 8.27 -2.36
N VAL A 283 13.77 8.36 -3.57
CA VAL A 283 14.28 7.19 -4.30
C VAL A 283 15.33 6.47 -3.47
N LYS A 284 16.29 7.21 -2.91
CA LYS A 284 17.33 6.61 -2.05
C LYS A 284 16.75 5.92 -0.83
N ARG A 285 15.84 6.56 -0.09
CA ARG A 285 15.19 5.96 1.08
C ARG A 285 14.47 4.65 0.73
N GLN A 286 13.75 4.61 -0.40
CA GLN A 286 13.05 3.41 -0.84
C GLN A 286 14.05 2.29 -1.22
N GLN A 287 15.12 2.61 -1.95
CA GLN A 287 16.16 1.66 -2.35
C GLN A 287 16.94 1.10 -1.15
N ASP A 288 17.29 1.93 -0.18
CA ASP A 288 17.95 1.51 1.06
C ASP A 288 17.12 0.48 1.84
N LEU A 289 15.81 0.49 1.64
CA LEU A 289 14.87 -0.47 2.22
C LEU A 289 14.52 -1.64 1.30
N GLY A 290 15.17 -1.75 0.14
CA GLY A 290 14.96 -2.82 -0.83
C GLY A 290 13.72 -2.66 -1.69
N ALA A 291 13.06 -1.49 -1.68
CA ALA A 291 11.94 -1.19 -2.56
C ALA A 291 12.41 -0.58 -3.89
N VAL A 292 11.63 -0.78 -4.94
CA VAL A 292 11.86 -0.22 -6.27
C VAL A 292 10.78 0.83 -6.55
N VAL A 293 11.19 2.08 -6.76
CA VAL A 293 10.26 3.17 -7.14
C VAL A 293 9.82 2.95 -8.58
N VAL A 294 8.51 3.09 -8.84
CA VAL A 294 7.94 2.93 -10.19
C VAL A 294 8.36 4.13 -11.07
N THR A 295 8.87 3.82 -12.27
CA THR A 295 9.30 4.82 -13.26
C THR A 295 8.72 4.59 -14.65
N ASP A 296 7.89 3.57 -14.80
CA ASP A 296 7.28 3.12 -16.06
C ASP A 296 5.88 3.72 -16.29
N GLU A 297 5.17 3.19 -17.30
CA GLU A 297 3.83 3.63 -17.69
C GLU A 297 2.78 3.54 -16.57
N ARG A 298 2.98 2.70 -15.56
CA ARG A 298 2.05 2.54 -14.42
C ARG A 298 1.96 3.79 -13.53
N LEU A 299 2.77 4.81 -13.79
CA LEU A 299 2.60 6.17 -13.27
C LEU A 299 1.38 6.88 -13.87
N ALA A 300 0.90 6.44 -15.04
CA ALA A 300 -0.31 7.00 -15.64
C ALA A 300 -1.56 6.39 -15.00
N PRO A 301 -2.59 7.19 -14.68
CA PRO A 301 -3.84 6.71 -14.06
C PRO A 301 -4.48 5.53 -14.81
N ALA A 302 -4.52 5.59 -16.15
CA ALA A 302 -5.11 4.52 -16.97
C ALA A 302 -4.32 3.21 -16.88
N GLU A 303 -2.98 3.27 -16.89
CA GLU A 303 -2.13 2.09 -16.81
C GLU A 303 -2.11 1.51 -15.39
N HIS A 304 -2.14 2.37 -14.36
CA HIS A 304 -2.33 1.92 -12.99
C HIS A 304 -3.65 1.16 -12.84
N ARG A 305 -4.75 1.68 -13.41
CA ARG A 305 -6.06 1.01 -13.38
C ARG A 305 -6.01 -0.37 -14.06
N LYS A 306 -5.43 -0.45 -15.27
CA LYS A 306 -5.26 -1.72 -16.00
C LYS A 306 -4.42 -2.72 -15.21
N PHE A 307 -3.35 -2.25 -14.59
CA PHE A 307 -2.50 -3.08 -13.75
C PHE A 307 -3.27 -3.69 -12.57
N VAL A 308 -4.03 -2.88 -11.84
CA VAL A 308 -4.83 -3.37 -10.69
C VAL A 308 -5.90 -4.37 -11.16
N GLU A 309 -6.55 -4.12 -12.29
CA GLU A 309 -7.52 -5.07 -12.88
C GLU A 309 -6.86 -6.41 -13.24
N ALA A 310 -5.67 -6.37 -13.84
CA ALA A 310 -4.89 -7.57 -14.15
C ALA A 310 -4.50 -8.34 -12.88
N GLU A 311 -4.10 -7.65 -11.82
CA GLU A 311 -3.77 -8.24 -10.53
C GLU A 311 -5.01 -8.86 -9.84
N ILE A 312 -6.19 -8.25 -9.94
CA ILE A 312 -7.46 -8.85 -9.47
C ILE A 312 -7.72 -10.18 -10.18
N ASN A 313 -7.57 -10.19 -11.50
CA ASN A 313 -7.79 -11.38 -12.33
C ASN A 313 -6.75 -12.48 -12.05
N LYS A 314 -5.51 -12.12 -11.75
CA LYS A 314 -4.43 -13.05 -11.41
C LYS A 314 -4.63 -13.70 -10.04
N TRP A 315 -4.88 -12.89 -9.00
CA TRP A 315 -4.95 -13.38 -7.63
C TRP A 315 -6.29 -13.99 -7.25
N GLY A 316 -7.37 -13.57 -7.89
CA GLY A 316 -8.71 -14.08 -7.62
C GLY A 316 -8.82 -15.60 -7.64
N PRO A 317 -8.41 -16.30 -8.73
CA PRO A 317 -8.43 -17.76 -8.79
C PRO A 317 -7.52 -18.42 -7.74
N VAL A 318 -6.32 -17.89 -7.52
CA VAL A 318 -5.35 -18.43 -6.55
C VAL A 318 -5.91 -18.42 -5.13
N ILE A 319 -6.51 -17.30 -4.74
CA ILE A 319 -7.08 -17.13 -3.39
C ILE A 319 -8.32 -18.01 -3.20
N LYS A 320 -9.21 -18.07 -4.21
CA LYS A 320 -10.40 -18.93 -4.16
C LYS A 320 -10.04 -20.41 -4.06
N ALA A 321 -9.01 -20.85 -4.78
CA ALA A 321 -8.51 -22.22 -4.71
C ALA A 321 -7.96 -22.59 -3.33
N ALA A 322 -7.45 -21.61 -2.56
CA ALA A 322 -6.99 -21.80 -1.19
C ALA A 322 -8.16 -22.02 -0.19
N GLY A 323 -9.42 -21.75 -0.59
CA GLY A 323 -10.61 -22.00 0.21
C GLY A 323 -10.73 -21.16 1.48
N GLN A 324 -9.94 -20.09 1.62
CA GLN A 324 -10.00 -19.20 2.78
C GLN A 324 -10.86 -17.97 2.47
N TYR A 325 -11.76 -17.66 3.38
CA TYR A 325 -12.61 -16.47 3.31
C TYR A 325 -12.51 -15.67 4.61
N ALA A 326 -12.58 -14.34 4.48
CA ALA A 326 -12.66 -13.40 5.58
C ALA A 326 -14.10 -12.87 5.62
N ASP A 327 -14.91 -13.37 6.52
CA ASP A 327 -16.30 -12.92 6.72
C ASP A 327 -16.42 -12.06 7.97
#